data_e986fc90bb22eb6007a00e1c169acb21
#
_entry.id   e986fc90bb22eb6007a00e1c169acb21
#
_cell.length_a   1.000
_cell.length_b   1.000
_cell.length_c   1.000
_cell.angle_alpha   90.00
_cell.angle_beta   90.00
_cell.angle_gamma   90.00
#
_symmetry.space_group_name_H-M   'P 1'
#
loop_
_entity.id
_entity.type
_entity.pdbx_description
1 polymer ?
#
loop_
_entity_poly.entity_id
_entity_poly.type
_entity_poly.pdbx_seq_one_letter_code
_entity_poly.pdbx_strand_id
1 'polypeptide(L)'
;RRSFDPERCGDRAAVTPGTYSMYREHGLIVNSLAKWLTEVEGYSNLDNALGWHDLHAFTLDGQPELFEVKTDVTNSDIYCALGQLQLYELEVGESRKTLVLPQEKNAEEAWHERLFRLNIQLITYKRHDEGYTFVRAVPRPTWHR
;
A
#
# COMPACT_ATOMS: atom_id res chain seq x y z
N ARG A 1 1.49 -23.23 -17.45
CA ARG A 1 1.44 -22.90 -16.04
C ARG A 1 0.98 -21.46 -15.82
N ARG A 2 0.09 -21.27 -14.90
CA ARG A 2 -0.40 -19.94 -14.63
C ARG A 2 0.44 -19.27 -13.60
N SER A 3 0.80 -18.06 -13.86
CA SER A 3 1.43 -17.25 -12.83
C SER A 3 0.34 -16.67 -11.92
N PHE A 4 0.78 -16.23 -10.77
CA PHE A 4 -0.09 -15.51 -9.86
C PHE A 4 -0.60 -14.25 -10.55
N ASP A 5 -1.84 -13.93 -10.34
CA ASP A 5 -2.43 -12.73 -10.90
C ASP A 5 -2.94 -11.86 -9.75
N PRO A 6 -2.12 -10.92 -9.28
CA PRO A 6 -2.49 -10.09 -8.13
C PRO A 6 -3.74 -9.27 -8.36
N GLU A 7 -4.04 -8.95 -9.59
CA GLU A 7 -5.17 -8.09 -9.85
C GLU A 7 -6.50 -8.77 -9.63
N ARG A 8 -6.48 -10.07 -9.44
CA ARG A 8 -7.71 -10.75 -9.11
C ARG A 8 -8.04 -10.69 -7.65
N CYS A 9 -7.10 -10.28 -6.83
CA CYS A 9 -7.31 -10.26 -5.40
C CYS A 9 -8.12 -9.03 -5.02
N GLY A 10 -9.36 -9.25 -4.65
CA GLY A 10 -10.21 -8.19 -4.18
C GLY A 10 -10.67 -7.19 -5.23
N ASP A 11 -10.03 -7.18 -6.35
CA ASP A 11 -10.35 -6.26 -7.40
C ASP A 11 -10.97 -6.97 -8.53
N ARG A 12 -12.15 -7.42 -8.33
CA ARG A 12 -12.79 -8.09 -9.37
C ARG A 12 -13.06 -7.14 -10.44
N ALA A 13 -12.74 -7.43 -11.62
CA ALA A 13 -13.10 -6.62 -12.75
C ALA A 13 -14.60 -6.64 -12.96
N ALA A 14 -15.33 -6.67 -11.92
CA ALA A 14 -16.75 -6.72 -12.01
C ALA A 14 -17.26 -5.42 -12.55
N VAL A 15 -18.38 -5.49 -13.19
CA VAL A 15 -18.95 -4.34 -13.86
C VAL A 15 -19.95 -3.60 -13.00
N THR A 16 -19.95 -3.83 -11.71
CA THR A 16 -20.90 -3.15 -10.86
C THR A 16 -20.46 -1.71 -10.61
N PRO A 17 -21.39 -0.80 -10.41
CA PRO A 17 -21.03 0.58 -10.11
C PRO A 17 -20.16 0.73 -8.87
N GLY A 18 -20.35 -0.14 -7.87
CA GLY A 18 -19.52 -0.10 -6.67
C GLY A 18 -18.07 -0.40 -6.97
N THR A 19 -17.80 -1.38 -7.82
CA THR A 19 -16.46 -1.72 -8.21
C THR A 19 -15.79 -0.57 -8.96
N TYR A 20 -16.54 0.07 -9.86
CA TYR A 20 -16.00 1.20 -10.59
C TYR A 20 -15.60 2.34 -9.65
N SER A 21 -16.42 2.61 -8.64
CA SER A 21 -16.12 3.65 -7.66
C SER A 21 -14.87 3.30 -6.85
N MET A 22 -14.66 2.03 -6.54
CA MET A 22 -13.47 1.59 -5.82
C MET A 22 -12.20 1.80 -6.64
N TYR A 23 -12.24 1.49 -7.92
CA TYR A 23 -11.09 1.73 -8.79
C TYR A 23 -10.75 3.20 -8.85
N ARG A 24 -11.78 4.03 -8.93
CA ARG A 24 -11.56 5.47 -8.98
C ARG A 24 -10.94 5.98 -7.69
N GLU A 25 -11.45 5.52 -6.56
CA GLU A 25 -10.90 5.93 -5.27
C GLU A 25 -9.47 5.46 -5.11
N HIS A 26 -9.20 4.24 -5.53
CA HIS A 26 -7.84 3.70 -5.47
C HIS A 26 -6.85 4.64 -6.19
N GLY A 27 -7.20 5.06 -7.38
CA GLY A 27 -6.35 5.98 -8.14
C GLY A 27 -6.16 7.32 -7.44
N LEU A 28 -7.21 7.84 -6.84
CA LEU A 28 -7.12 9.09 -6.10
C LEU A 28 -6.20 8.97 -4.89
N ILE A 29 -6.25 7.84 -4.20
CA ILE A 29 -5.39 7.60 -3.05
C ILE A 29 -3.93 7.49 -3.50
N VAL A 30 -3.66 6.74 -4.55
CA VAL A 30 -2.30 6.60 -5.06
C VAL A 30 -1.73 7.96 -5.45
N ASN A 31 -2.51 8.78 -6.14
CA ASN A 31 -2.06 10.11 -6.54
C ASN A 31 -1.78 10.99 -5.32
N SER A 32 -2.64 10.93 -4.32
CA SER A 32 -2.46 11.70 -3.09
C SER A 32 -1.25 11.22 -2.31
N LEU A 33 -1.04 9.90 -2.27
CA LEU A 33 0.13 9.32 -1.62
C LEU A 33 1.41 9.78 -2.30
N ALA A 34 1.44 9.76 -3.63
CA ALA A 34 2.60 10.20 -4.39
C ALA A 34 2.95 11.66 -4.07
N LYS A 35 1.94 12.50 -3.97
CA LYS A 35 2.14 13.89 -3.64
C LYS A 35 2.68 14.06 -2.22
N TRP A 36 2.12 13.33 -1.27
CA TRP A 36 2.56 13.38 0.12
C TRP A 36 4.00 12.90 0.27
N LEU A 37 4.34 11.80 -0.38
CA LEU A 37 5.72 11.27 -0.35
C LEU A 37 6.70 12.30 -0.91
N THR A 38 6.35 12.93 -2.01
CA THR A 38 7.23 13.90 -2.65
C THR A 38 7.36 15.18 -1.82
N GLU A 39 6.23 15.73 -1.39
CA GLU A 39 6.23 17.06 -0.77
C GLU A 39 6.57 17.04 0.72
N VAL A 40 6.22 15.96 1.41
CA VAL A 40 6.42 15.89 2.85
C VAL A 40 7.63 15.03 3.21
N GLU A 41 7.79 13.90 2.55
CA GLU A 41 8.86 12.95 2.90
C GLU A 41 10.07 12.99 1.98
N GLY A 42 10.03 13.78 0.94
CA GLY A 42 11.19 13.97 0.07
C GLY A 42 11.53 12.80 -0.85
N TYR A 43 10.55 11.96 -1.15
CA TYR A 43 10.76 10.85 -2.07
C TYR A 43 10.94 11.33 -3.50
N SER A 44 11.63 10.53 -4.29
CA SER A 44 11.89 10.86 -5.70
C SER A 44 11.70 9.63 -6.57
N ASN A 45 11.71 9.85 -7.88
CA ASN A 45 11.62 8.78 -8.89
C ASN A 45 10.42 7.88 -8.67
N LEU A 46 9.26 8.50 -8.50
CA LEU A 46 8.02 7.77 -8.31
C LEU A 46 7.59 7.13 -9.60
N ASP A 47 7.19 5.86 -9.52
CA ASP A 47 6.83 5.09 -10.71
C ASP A 47 5.68 4.16 -10.40
N ASN A 48 4.63 4.25 -11.19
CA ASN A 48 3.52 3.29 -11.17
C ASN A 48 3.18 2.85 -12.60
N ALA A 49 4.11 3.06 -13.53
CA ALA A 49 3.80 2.95 -14.96
C ALA A 49 3.61 1.52 -15.43
N LEU A 50 4.19 0.57 -14.76
CA LEU A 50 4.15 -0.80 -15.24
C LEU A 50 2.86 -1.54 -14.91
N GLY A 51 2.02 -0.95 -14.09
CA GLY A 51 0.75 -1.56 -13.74
C GLY A 51 0.81 -2.77 -12.83
N TRP A 52 2.00 -3.15 -12.39
CA TRP A 52 2.18 -4.32 -11.54
C TRP A 52 2.11 -3.95 -10.06
N HIS A 53 2.56 -2.77 -9.72
CA HIS A 53 2.55 -2.28 -8.36
C HIS A 53 1.83 -0.94 -8.31
N ASP A 54 1.37 -0.55 -7.15
CA ASP A 54 0.69 0.71 -7.04
C ASP A 54 1.67 1.87 -7.10
N LEU A 55 2.80 1.75 -6.41
CA LEU A 55 3.79 2.81 -6.44
C LEU A 55 5.14 2.26 -6.03
N HIS A 56 6.18 2.72 -6.71
CA HIS A 56 7.58 2.46 -6.36
C HIS A 56 8.28 3.79 -6.32
N ALA A 57 9.07 4.03 -5.28
CA ALA A 57 9.71 5.33 -5.10
C ALA A 57 11.01 5.16 -4.33
N PHE A 58 11.82 6.21 -4.29
CA PHE A 58 13.08 6.20 -3.59
C PHE A 58 13.04 7.22 -2.46
N THR A 59 13.46 6.80 -1.27
CA THR A 59 13.53 7.67 -0.10
C THR A 59 14.52 8.80 -0.32
N LEU A 60 14.54 9.76 0.59
CA LEU A 60 15.45 10.89 0.50
C LEU A 60 16.90 10.44 0.43
N ASP A 61 17.25 9.33 1.10
CA ASP A 61 18.61 8.79 1.07
C ASP A 61 18.80 7.68 0.03
N GLY A 62 17.85 7.55 -0.90
CA GLY A 62 18.02 6.70 -2.07
C GLY A 62 17.61 5.24 -1.91
N GLN A 63 16.91 4.89 -0.85
CA GLN A 63 16.44 3.52 -0.70
C GLN A 63 15.14 3.28 -1.47
N PRO A 64 15.03 2.16 -2.19
CA PRO A 64 13.79 1.86 -2.90
C PRO A 64 12.70 1.38 -1.94
N GLU A 65 11.48 1.77 -2.23
CA GLU A 65 10.33 1.35 -1.44
C GLU A 65 9.14 1.07 -2.35
N LEU A 66 8.46 -0.04 -2.08
CA LEU A 66 7.25 -0.44 -2.79
C LEU A 66 6.04 -0.17 -1.91
N PHE A 67 4.99 0.33 -2.52
CA PHE A 67 3.75 0.64 -1.82
C PHE A 67 2.60 -0.09 -2.47
N GLU A 68 1.78 -0.71 -1.65
CA GLU A 68 0.54 -1.34 -2.10
C GLU A 68 -0.61 -0.68 -1.35
N VAL A 69 -1.56 -0.13 -2.09
CA VAL A 69 -2.69 0.62 -1.53
C VAL A 69 -3.95 -0.22 -1.62
N LYS A 70 -4.65 -0.35 -0.50
CA LYS A 70 -5.94 -1.02 -0.48
C LYS A 70 -7.00 -0.04 0.01
N THR A 71 -8.21 -0.22 -0.49
CA THR A 71 -9.33 0.67 -0.12
C THR A 71 -10.15 0.12 1.02
N ASP A 72 -9.82 -1.09 1.48
CA ASP A 72 -10.50 -1.74 2.59
C ASP A 72 -9.48 -2.52 3.40
N VAL A 73 -9.90 -3.02 4.56
CA VAL A 73 -9.01 -3.67 5.52
C VAL A 73 -9.42 -5.11 5.81
N THR A 74 -10.13 -5.75 4.90
CA THR A 74 -10.48 -7.15 5.10
C THR A 74 -9.24 -8.02 5.09
N ASN A 75 -9.32 -9.19 5.69
CA ASN A 75 -8.20 -10.12 5.69
C ASN A 75 -7.79 -10.46 4.26
N SER A 76 -8.76 -10.63 3.37
CA SER A 76 -8.49 -10.92 1.98
C SER A 76 -7.67 -9.80 1.32
N ASP A 77 -8.03 -8.55 1.58
CA ASP A 77 -7.29 -7.41 1.03
C ASP A 77 -5.86 -7.40 1.52
N ILE A 78 -5.66 -7.69 2.80
CA ILE A 78 -4.32 -7.67 3.37
C ILE A 78 -3.49 -8.84 2.83
N TYR A 79 -4.06 -10.03 2.75
CA TYR A 79 -3.34 -11.18 2.20
C TYR A 79 -2.93 -10.92 0.75
N CYS A 80 -3.84 -10.36 -0.04
CA CYS A 80 -3.52 -10.04 -1.43
C CYS A 80 -2.42 -9.00 -1.52
N ALA A 81 -2.48 -7.98 -0.67
CA ALA A 81 -1.46 -6.95 -0.66
C ALA A 81 -0.08 -7.51 -0.33
N LEU A 82 -0.02 -8.41 0.65
CA LEU A 82 1.25 -9.03 1.03
C LEU A 82 1.83 -9.85 -0.12
N GLY A 83 0.99 -10.61 -0.81
CA GLY A 83 1.41 -11.36 -1.98
C GLY A 83 1.87 -10.45 -3.11
N GLN A 84 1.15 -9.39 -3.36
CA GLN A 84 1.50 -8.43 -4.39
C GLN A 84 2.85 -7.79 -4.11
N LEU A 85 3.10 -7.35 -2.88
CA LEU A 85 4.37 -6.74 -2.53
C LEU A 85 5.55 -7.70 -2.76
N GLN A 86 5.38 -8.97 -2.41
CA GLN A 86 6.44 -9.97 -2.61
C GLN A 86 6.72 -10.18 -4.10
N LEU A 87 5.68 -10.26 -4.92
CA LEU A 87 5.85 -10.49 -6.34
C LEU A 87 6.44 -9.28 -7.05
N TYR A 88 6.00 -8.08 -6.66
CA TYR A 88 6.52 -6.86 -7.26
C TYR A 88 8.01 -6.69 -6.96
N GLU A 89 8.43 -7.09 -5.79
CA GLU A 89 9.84 -7.01 -5.43
C GLU A 89 10.71 -7.82 -6.37
N LEU A 90 10.20 -8.93 -6.90
CA LEU A 90 10.92 -9.73 -7.87
C LEU A 90 11.17 -8.94 -9.16
N GLU A 91 10.26 -8.03 -9.48
CA GLU A 91 10.38 -7.24 -10.71
C GLU A 91 11.30 -6.03 -10.55
N VAL A 92 11.20 -5.34 -9.43
CA VAL A 92 11.90 -4.07 -9.26
C VAL A 92 13.17 -4.19 -8.43
N GLY A 93 13.40 -5.33 -7.80
CA GLY A 93 14.56 -5.54 -6.93
C GLY A 93 14.24 -5.33 -5.47
N GLU A 94 15.17 -5.70 -4.62
CA GLU A 94 15.01 -5.60 -3.17
C GLU A 94 14.56 -4.20 -2.76
N SER A 95 13.49 -4.12 -1.98
CA SER A 95 12.87 -2.85 -1.62
C SER A 95 12.23 -2.94 -0.25
N ARG A 96 12.16 -1.80 0.40
CA ARG A 96 11.26 -1.69 1.55
C ARG A 96 9.84 -1.91 1.05
N LYS A 97 9.02 -2.58 1.84
CA LYS A 97 7.64 -2.88 1.47
C LYS A 97 6.70 -2.21 2.45
N THR A 98 5.74 -1.48 1.93
CA THR A 98 4.81 -0.69 2.72
C THR A 98 3.39 -0.92 2.27
N LEU A 99 2.54 -1.28 3.20
CA LEU A 99 1.12 -1.44 2.94
C LEU A 99 0.41 -0.15 3.35
N VAL A 100 -0.50 0.31 2.51
CA VAL A 100 -1.23 1.56 2.74
C VAL A 100 -2.71 1.23 2.87
N LEU A 101 -3.26 1.45 4.05
CA LEU A 101 -4.63 1.04 4.40
C LEU A 101 -5.44 2.22 4.91
N PRO A 102 -6.77 2.19 4.75
CA PRO A 102 -7.60 3.19 5.42
C PRO A 102 -7.46 3.06 6.93
N GLN A 103 -7.50 4.17 7.61
CA GLN A 103 -7.40 4.21 9.06
C GLN A 103 -8.62 3.52 9.66
N GLU A 104 -8.37 2.44 10.40
CA GLU A 104 -9.41 1.68 11.06
C GLU A 104 -8.78 1.05 12.28
N LYS A 105 -9.22 1.47 13.44
CA LYS A 105 -8.56 1.14 14.70
C LYS A 105 -8.39 -0.36 14.94
N ASN A 106 -9.43 -1.14 14.70
CA ASN A 106 -9.36 -2.57 14.95
C ASN A 106 -8.38 -3.27 14.02
N ALA A 107 -8.35 -2.83 12.76
CA ALA A 107 -7.42 -3.38 11.80
C ALA A 107 -5.97 -3.03 12.15
N GLU A 108 -5.75 -1.80 12.59
CA GLU A 108 -4.41 -1.40 13.00
C GLU A 108 -3.94 -2.23 14.18
N GLU A 109 -4.80 -2.45 15.17
CA GLU A 109 -4.44 -3.26 16.33
C GLU A 109 -4.18 -4.71 15.95
N ALA A 110 -4.94 -5.24 15.02
CA ALA A 110 -4.80 -6.63 14.62
C ALA A 110 -3.57 -6.87 13.75
N TRP A 111 -3.23 -5.91 12.89
CA TRP A 111 -2.24 -6.16 11.84
C TRP A 111 -0.90 -5.48 12.03
N HIS A 112 -0.85 -4.38 12.77
CA HIS A 112 0.37 -3.57 12.85
C HIS A 112 1.58 -4.41 13.29
N GLU A 113 1.44 -5.15 14.38
CA GLU A 113 2.54 -5.96 14.89
C GLU A 113 2.91 -7.08 13.92
N ARG A 114 1.93 -7.73 13.35
CA ARG A 114 2.16 -8.81 12.39
C ARG A 114 2.92 -8.33 11.16
N LEU A 115 2.50 -7.20 10.64
CA LEU A 115 3.17 -6.60 9.49
C LEU A 115 4.62 -6.24 9.84
N PHE A 116 4.81 -5.66 11.00
CA PHE A 116 6.15 -5.29 11.44
C PHE A 116 7.06 -6.53 11.52
N ARG A 117 6.54 -7.64 12.04
CA ARG A 117 7.31 -8.87 12.12
C ARG A 117 7.65 -9.45 10.75
N LEU A 118 6.84 -9.17 9.75
CA LEU A 118 7.12 -9.57 8.38
C LEU A 118 7.99 -8.55 7.65
N ASN A 119 8.45 -7.53 8.37
CA ASN A 119 9.23 -6.45 7.81
C ASN A 119 8.45 -5.65 6.77
N ILE A 120 7.17 -5.51 7.00
CA ILE A 120 6.27 -4.71 6.18
C ILE A 120 5.89 -3.48 6.98
N GLN A 121 6.07 -2.30 6.39
CA GLN A 121 5.68 -1.07 7.04
C GLN A 121 4.22 -0.75 6.76
N LEU A 122 3.64 0.10 7.57
CA LEU A 122 2.24 0.46 7.45
C LEU A 122 2.09 1.98 7.41
N ILE A 123 1.37 2.44 6.41
CA ILE A 123 0.86 3.80 6.33
C ILE A 123 -0.65 3.71 6.39
N THR A 124 -1.28 4.53 7.20
CA THR A 124 -2.74 4.61 7.19
C THR A 124 -3.16 5.95 6.62
N TYR A 125 -4.33 5.98 6.00
CA TYR A 125 -4.86 7.22 5.44
C TYR A 125 -6.28 7.45 5.94
N LYS A 126 -6.64 8.73 5.97
CA LYS A 126 -7.96 9.18 6.38
C LYS A 126 -8.56 9.99 5.26
N ARG A 127 -9.81 9.70 4.94
CA ARG A 127 -10.53 10.43 3.90
C ARG A 127 -11.07 11.75 4.44
N HIS A 128 -10.95 12.79 3.65
CA HIS A 128 -11.52 14.10 3.93
C HIS A 128 -12.28 14.59 2.71
N ASP A 129 -13.05 15.65 2.86
CA ASP A 129 -13.79 16.21 1.73
C ASP A 129 -12.88 16.61 0.59
N GLU A 130 -11.68 17.07 0.91
CA GLU A 130 -10.76 17.58 -0.10
C GLU A 130 -9.56 16.68 -0.35
N GLY A 131 -9.61 15.42 0.07
CA GLY A 131 -8.51 14.50 -0.20
C GLY A 131 -8.22 13.56 0.94
N TYR A 132 -6.94 13.28 1.12
CA TYR A 132 -6.48 12.26 2.07
C TYR A 132 -5.32 12.79 2.90
N THR A 133 -5.25 12.33 4.15
CA THR A 133 -4.08 12.56 4.98
C THR A 133 -3.47 11.21 5.33
N PHE A 134 -2.16 11.16 5.46
CA PHE A 134 -1.41 9.93 5.66
C PHE A 134 -0.60 10.00 6.95
N VAL A 135 -0.51 8.86 7.63
CA VAL A 135 0.30 8.73 8.84
C VAL A 135 1.11 7.45 8.73
N ARG A 136 2.40 7.57 8.96
CA ARG A 136 3.27 6.39 8.99
C ARG A 136 3.21 5.80 10.39
N ALA A 137 2.86 4.53 10.49
CA ALA A 137 2.85 3.85 11.77
C ALA A 137 4.29 3.56 12.19
N VAL A 138 4.52 3.60 13.51
CA VAL A 138 5.84 3.32 14.05
C VAL A 138 5.80 2.04 14.89
N PRO A 139 6.88 1.26 14.91
CA PRO A 139 6.92 0.04 15.71
C PRO A 139 6.80 0.34 17.19
N ARG A 140 6.13 -0.55 17.92
CA ARG A 140 6.03 -0.42 19.36
C ARG A 140 7.25 -1.09 20.00
N PRO A 141 7.83 -0.49 21.03
CA PRO A 141 9.04 -1.05 21.64
C PRO A 141 8.89 -2.49 22.12
N THR A 142 7.70 -2.86 22.58
CA THR A 142 7.48 -4.21 23.10
C THR A 142 7.55 -5.30 22.05
N TRP A 143 7.57 -4.94 20.79
CA TRP A 143 7.58 -5.93 19.72
C TRP A 143 8.95 -6.56 19.50
N HIS A 144 9.94 -6.04 20.16
CA HIS A 144 11.31 -6.51 19.95
C HIS A 144 11.71 -7.65 20.88
N ARG A 145 10.78 -8.15 21.64
CA ARG A 145 11.09 -9.21 22.56
C ARG A 145 11.13 -10.55 21.93
#